data_bda2cfd749747f88f6449abd8ea04028
#
_entry.id   bda2cfd749747f88f6449abd8ea04028
#
_cell.length_a   1.000
_cell.length_b   1.000
_cell.length_c   1.000
_cell.angle_alpha   90.00
_cell.angle_beta   90.00
_cell.angle_gamma   90.00
#
_symmetry.space_group_name_H-M   'P 1'
#
loop_
_entity.id
_entity.type
_entity.pdbx_description
1 polymer ?
#
loop_
_entity_poly.entity_id
_entity_poly.type
_entity_poly.pdbx_seq_one_letter_code
_entity_poly.pdbx_strand_id
1 'polypeptide(L)'
;MLKLVLEHRRWSSACILIAVMIVAGGSRAAAQTLNLRYGQAYSAAHSIFSLPIAVAQREGLFLREGLNVQVVIPIPGGSDKMIAALADGWVDVTHVATPFLIRAAMAGSDAVAIDTEFKNPVYSLIAKPEIKTFADLKSKLVGLADESGTISISMRKLLAAHGLDAGSFTVKVEEGTPARWNCLRRGECDAVVLGQPQDLQAIADGYRLLGRSDEAVADLLYTVTAVRRSWAAAHNNELVRFVRALAAAFRFIGDRANRQPIIQIIAETTDTSETIAAETLDLFFQAKRDVLPKRAEIDLAGLQQVIAMMGEAGLLRSPLPQAERFVDLKYLHAAGVE
;
A
#
# COMPACT_ATOMS: atom_id res chain seq x y z
N MET A 1 79.39 57.84 -29.78
CA MET A 1 80.24 56.68 -30.04
C MET A 1 79.43 55.49 -29.68
N LEU A 2 79.09 54.56 -30.41
CA LEU A 2 79.49 53.82 -31.63
C LEU A 2 78.21 53.09 -32.03
N LYS A 3 77.68 53.28 -33.14
CA LYS A 3 77.61 52.46 -34.35
C LYS A 3 77.23 50.99 -34.17
N LEU A 4 76.08 50.65 -34.81
CA LEU A 4 75.90 49.67 -35.88
C LEU A 4 75.68 48.24 -35.36
N VAL A 5 74.86 47.37 -35.95
CA VAL A 5 74.50 47.10 -37.35
C VAL A 5 73.18 46.38 -37.42
N LEU A 6 72.42 46.67 -38.48
CA LEU A 6 71.27 45.92 -38.93
C LEU A 6 71.69 44.52 -39.44
N GLU A 7 70.96 43.48 -39.06
CA GLU A 7 70.81 42.33 -39.90
C GLU A 7 69.34 41.86 -39.98
N HIS A 8 68.83 41.91 -41.18
CA HIS A 8 67.57 41.32 -41.60
C HIS A 8 67.60 39.83 -41.56
N ARG A 9 66.72 39.21 -40.82
CA ARG A 9 66.44 37.81 -41.02
C ARG A 9 64.91 37.61 -41.23
N ARG A 10 64.59 37.30 -42.47
CA ARG A 10 63.28 36.84 -42.94
C ARG A 10 62.83 35.61 -42.15
N TRP A 11 61.74 35.66 -41.48
CA TRP A 11 61.06 34.46 -40.99
C TRP A 11 59.70 34.35 -41.61
N SER A 12 59.55 33.20 -42.28
CA SER A 12 58.40 32.75 -43.02
C SER A 12 57.18 32.63 -42.13
N SER A 13 56.05 33.17 -42.64
CA SER A 13 54.71 33.03 -42.07
C SER A 13 54.29 31.54 -42.12
N ALA A 14 54.31 30.83 -40.99
CA ALA A 14 53.60 29.60 -40.82
C ALA A 14 52.29 29.89 -40.16
N CYS A 15 51.20 29.88 -40.92
CA CYS A 15 49.84 29.92 -40.39
C CYS A 15 49.56 28.63 -39.66
N ILE A 16 49.55 28.67 -38.29
CA ILE A 16 49.04 27.57 -37.47
C ILE A 16 47.53 27.80 -37.35
N LEU A 17 46.74 27.02 -38.10
CA LEU A 17 45.29 26.87 -37.92
C LEU A 17 45.08 26.05 -36.63
N ILE A 18 44.73 26.71 -35.53
CA ILE A 18 44.23 26.07 -34.32
C ILE A 18 42.79 25.71 -34.58
N ALA A 19 42.54 24.44 -34.89
CA ALA A 19 41.19 23.87 -34.92
C ALA A 19 40.68 23.79 -33.48
N VAL A 20 39.84 24.72 -33.05
CA VAL A 20 39.09 24.65 -31.79
C VAL A 20 38.02 23.58 -31.97
N MET A 21 38.29 22.35 -31.52
CA MET A 21 37.24 21.36 -31.31
C MET A 21 36.34 21.81 -30.17
N ILE A 22 35.20 22.39 -30.51
CA ILE A 22 34.10 22.55 -29.57
C ILE A 22 33.56 21.15 -29.28
N VAL A 23 34.01 20.54 -28.20
CA VAL A 23 33.37 19.40 -27.61
C VAL A 23 32.02 19.91 -27.07
N ALA A 24 30.99 19.72 -27.86
CA ALA A 24 29.62 19.88 -27.41
C ALA A 24 29.36 18.79 -26.34
N GLY A 25 29.84 19.04 -25.11
CA GLY A 25 29.43 18.32 -23.94
C GLY A 25 27.94 18.54 -23.76
N GLY A 26 27.13 17.65 -24.31
CA GLY A 26 25.72 17.60 -23.99
C GLY A 26 25.59 17.46 -22.48
N SER A 27 25.35 18.57 -21.78
CA SER A 27 24.88 18.54 -20.42
C SER A 27 23.61 17.70 -20.41
N ARG A 28 23.73 16.41 -20.06
CA ARG A 28 22.56 15.68 -19.57
C ARG A 28 22.07 16.51 -18.40
N ALA A 29 21.04 17.32 -18.63
CA ALA A 29 20.31 17.92 -17.54
C ALA A 29 19.97 16.77 -16.59
N ALA A 30 20.56 16.77 -15.40
CA ALA A 30 20.21 15.80 -14.38
C ALA A 30 18.71 15.98 -14.21
N ALA A 31 17.95 14.94 -14.59
CA ALA A 31 16.50 14.98 -14.47
C ALA A 31 16.20 15.31 -13.01
N GLN A 32 15.55 16.45 -12.77
CA GLN A 32 15.23 16.90 -11.44
C GLN A 32 14.40 15.80 -10.77
N THR A 33 14.92 15.23 -9.68
CA THR A 33 14.21 14.22 -8.92
C THR A 33 12.97 14.86 -8.31
N LEU A 34 11.81 14.31 -8.61
CA LEU A 34 10.54 14.81 -8.10
C LEU A 34 10.28 14.22 -6.72
N ASN A 35 9.87 15.04 -5.77
CA ASN A 35 9.53 14.61 -4.43
C ASN A 35 8.04 14.31 -4.35
N LEU A 36 7.69 13.17 -3.71
CA LEU A 36 6.31 12.75 -3.50
C LEU A 36 6.18 12.22 -2.07
N ARG A 37 5.22 12.78 -1.33
CA ARG A 37 4.92 12.37 0.04
C ARG A 37 3.85 11.28 0.02
N TYR A 38 4.25 10.06 0.40
CA TYR A 38 3.34 8.92 0.50
C TYR A 38 2.92 8.73 1.96
N GLY A 39 1.61 8.77 2.20
CA GLY A 39 1.01 8.54 3.51
C GLY A 39 0.68 7.07 3.73
N GLN A 40 1.11 6.55 4.89
CA GLN A 40 0.74 5.22 5.35
C GLN A 40 0.51 5.24 6.85
N ALA A 41 -0.59 4.62 7.33
CA ALA A 41 -0.86 4.52 8.75
C ALA A 41 0.23 3.72 9.46
N TYR A 42 0.53 4.06 10.72
CA TYR A 42 1.57 3.39 11.50
C TYR A 42 1.42 1.86 11.51
N SER A 43 0.19 1.37 11.72
CA SER A 43 -0.09 -0.06 11.74
C SER A 43 0.13 -0.76 10.39
N ALA A 44 -0.09 -0.07 9.28
CA ALA A 44 0.17 -0.58 7.94
C ALA A 44 1.67 -0.58 7.62
N ALA A 45 2.39 0.47 8.00
CA ALA A 45 3.83 0.62 7.76
C ALA A 45 4.67 -0.49 8.42
N HIS A 46 4.19 -1.08 9.53
CA HIS A 46 4.82 -2.18 10.26
C HIS A 46 4.09 -3.51 10.07
N SER A 47 3.51 -3.71 8.90
CA SER A 47 2.81 -4.94 8.51
C SER A 47 3.11 -5.31 7.07
N ILE A 48 2.63 -6.45 6.64
CA ILE A 48 2.76 -6.90 5.25
C ILE A 48 2.18 -5.90 4.22
N PHE A 49 1.28 -5.00 4.65
CA PHE A 49 0.69 -3.98 3.77
C PHE A 49 1.66 -2.86 3.36
N SER A 50 2.87 -2.82 3.91
CA SER A 50 3.96 -1.97 3.41
C SER A 50 4.77 -2.62 2.28
N LEU A 51 4.62 -3.91 2.02
CA LEU A 51 5.49 -4.67 1.12
C LEU A 51 5.67 -4.05 -0.27
N PRO A 52 4.63 -3.60 -1.01
CA PRO A 52 4.83 -3.02 -2.34
C PRO A 52 5.70 -1.77 -2.33
N ILE A 53 5.49 -0.89 -1.36
CA ILE A 53 6.27 0.35 -1.19
C ILE A 53 7.69 0.03 -0.72
N ALA A 54 7.85 -0.88 0.24
CA ALA A 54 9.16 -1.29 0.75
C ALA A 54 10.02 -1.92 -0.37
N VAL A 55 9.44 -2.77 -1.20
CA VAL A 55 10.11 -3.33 -2.39
C VAL A 55 10.48 -2.22 -3.38
N ALA A 56 9.55 -1.30 -3.68
CA ALA A 56 9.82 -0.21 -4.61
C ALA A 56 10.96 0.71 -4.12
N GLN A 57 11.04 0.96 -2.82
CA GLN A 57 12.13 1.73 -2.21
C GLN A 57 13.45 0.96 -2.21
N ARG A 58 13.47 -0.27 -1.69
CA ARG A 58 14.69 -1.08 -1.53
C ARG A 58 15.32 -1.41 -2.87
N GLU A 59 14.52 -1.76 -3.86
CA GLU A 59 14.97 -2.07 -5.22
C GLU A 59 15.24 -0.80 -6.07
N GLY A 60 15.08 0.40 -5.50
CA GLY A 60 15.31 1.66 -6.19
C GLY A 60 14.38 1.92 -7.36
N LEU A 61 13.17 1.33 -7.37
CA LEU A 61 12.22 1.44 -8.49
C LEU A 61 11.70 2.86 -8.63
N PHE A 62 11.44 3.56 -7.53
CA PHE A 62 11.07 4.98 -7.56
C PHE A 62 12.20 5.84 -8.13
N LEU A 63 13.44 5.61 -7.72
CA LEU A 63 14.59 6.37 -8.20
C LEU A 63 14.84 6.16 -9.70
N ARG A 64 14.62 4.94 -10.21
CA ARG A 64 14.69 4.65 -11.67
C ARG A 64 13.66 5.43 -12.47
N GLU A 65 12.52 5.74 -11.89
CA GLU A 65 11.49 6.61 -12.47
C GLU A 65 11.75 8.10 -12.18
N GLY A 66 12.86 8.47 -11.53
CA GLY A 66 13.20 9.85 -11.16
C GLY A 66 12.32 10.41 -10.03
N LEU A 67 11.80 9.55 -9.16
CA LEU A 67 11.00 9.92 -7.99
C LEU A 67 11.79 9.69 -6.71
N ASN A 68 11.69 10.64 -5.78
CA ASN A 68 12.04 10.48 -4.39
C ASN A 68 10.73 10.38 -3.59
N VAL A 69 10.34 9.17 -3.23
CA VAL A 69 9.12 8.92 -2.46
C VAL A 69 9.45 8.95 -0.98
N GLN A 70 8.94 9.95 -0.29
CA GLN A 70 9.04 10.07 1.16
C GLN A 70 7.82 9.42 1.81
N VAL A 71 8.04 8.37 2.59
CA VAL A 71 6.98 7.76 3.40
C VAL A 71 6.76 8.62 4.64
N VAL A 72 5.54 9.15 4.76
CA VAL A 72 5.11 9.92 5.92
C VAL A 72 4.20 9.05 6.76
N ILE A 73 4.60 8.80 8.01
CA ILE A 73 3.78 8.09 8.99
C ILE A 73 3.14 9.12 9.91
N PRO A 74 1.89 9.54 9.65
CA PRO A 74 1.23 10.50 10.52
C PRO A 74 0.87 9.86 11.86
N ILE A 75 0.16 10.61 12.69
CA ILE A 75 -0.31 10.15 14.00
C ILE A 75 -1.02 8.79 13.94
N PRO A 76 -1.00 8.00 15.02
CA PRO A 76 -1.71 6.72 15.08
C PRO A 76 -3.17 6.83 14.65
N GLY A 77 -3.63 5.84 13.88
CA GLY A 77 -4.99 5.76 13.36
C GLY A 77 -5.06 4.92 12.09
N GLY A 78 -6.25 4.79 11.56
CA GLY A 78 -6.55 4.01 10.37
C GLY A 78 -6.69 4.85 9.09
N SER A 79 -7.43 4.30 8.14
CA SER A 79 -7.69 4.92 6.83
C SER A 79 -8.42 6.26 6.90
N ASP A 80 -9.19 6.51 7.95
CA ASP A 80 -9.85 7.81 8.20
C ASP A 80 -8.82 8.93 8.41
N LYS A 81 -7.75 8.66 9.16
CA LYS A 81 -6.65 9.60 9.38
C LYS A 81 -5.84 9.83 8.09
N MET A 82 -5.69 8.78 7.27
CA MET A 82 -5.04 8.90 5.96
C MET A 82 -5.84 9.80 5.02
N ILE A 83 -7.16 9.64 4.97
CA ILE A 83 -8.04 10.52 4.17
C ILE A 83 -7.97 11.97 4.67
N ALA A 84 -7.95 12.19 5.98
CA ALA A 84 -7.80 13.53 6.55
C ALA A 84 -6.45 14.15 6.17
N ALA A 85 -5.34 13.42 6.34
CA ALA A 85 -4.01 13.88 5.96
C ALA A 85 -3.89 14.19 4.46
N LEU A 86 -4.57 13.42 3.60
CA LEU A 86 -4.66 13.69 2.17
C LEU A 86 -5.45 14.98 1.90
N ALA A 87 -6.59 15.17 2.54
CA ALA A 87 -7.44 16.36 2.39
C ALA A 87 -6.71 17.64 2.81
N ASP A 88 -5.98 17.56 3.93
CA ASP A 88 -5.20 18.69 4.49
C ASP A 88 -3.89 18.96 3.71
N GLY A 89 -3.54 18.11 2.75
CA GLY A 89 -2.31 18.25 1.94
C GLY A 89 -1.02 17.91 2.68
N TRP A 90 -1.10 17.16 3.78
CA TRP A 90 0.09 16.66 4.47
C TRP A 90 0.81 15.59 3.67
N VAL A 91 0.05 14.83 2.90
CA VAL A 91 0.53 13.83 1.96
C VAL A 91 -0.01 14.12 0.56
N ASP A 92 0.69 13.66 -0.45
CA ASP A 92 0.33 13.83 -1.86
C ASP A 92 -0.47 12.63 -2.36
N VAL A 93 -0.05 11.45 -1.92
CA VAL A 93 -0.71 10.15 -2.17
C VAL A 93 -0.78 9.38 -0.85
N THR A 94 -1.74 8.46 -0.72
CA THR A 94 -1.89 7.70 0.52
C THR A 94 -2.48 6.32 0.32
N HIS A 95 -1.99 5.36 1.10
CA HIS A 95 -2.61 4.05 1.28
C HIS A 95 -3.93 4.17 2.05
N VAL A 96 -5.00 3.58 1.52
CA VAL A 96 -6.31 3.63 2.18
C VAL A 96 -7.17 2.42 1.83
N ALA A 97 -7.94 1.93 2.80
CA ALA A 97 -8.97 0.94 2.53
C ALA A 97 -10.17 1.58 1.80
N THR A 98 -10.67 0.90 0.77
CA THR A 98 -11.68 1.41 -0.16
C THR A 98 -12.96 1.94 0.48
N PRO A 99 -13.53 1.37 1.58
CA PRO A 99 -14.72 1.93 2.21
C PRO A 99 -14.51 3.37 2.73
N PHE A 100 -13.31 3.71 3.19
CA PHE A 100 -13.01 5.04 3.68
C PHE A 100 -12.89 6.05 2.54
N LEU A 101 -12.27 5.66 1.42
CA LEU A 101 -12.25 6.47 0.19
C LEU A 101 -13.67 6.72 -0.33
N ILE A 102 -14.49 5.66 -0.44
CA ILE A 102 -15.87 5.75 -0.92
C ILE A 102 -16.68 6.70 -0.04
N ARG A 103 -16.64 6.56 1.29
CA ARG A 103 -17.35 7.46 2.21
C ARG A 103 -16.89 8.90 2.08
N ALA A 104 -15.61 9.14 2.01
CA ALA A 104 -15.06 10.48 1.83
C ALA A 104 -15.53 11.12 0.51
N ALA A 105 -15.48 10.39 -0.60
CA ALA A 105 -15.95 10.86 -1.90
C ALA A 105 -17.47 11.09 -1.92
N MET A 106 -18.25 10.27 -1.22
CA MET A 106 -19.69 10.46 -1.05
C MET A 106 -20.02 11.68 -0.17
N ALA A 107 -19.10 12.04 0.75
CA ALA A 107 -19.20 13.26 1.56
C ALA A 107 -18.66 14.52 0.87
N GLY A 108 -18.23 14.43 -0.40
CA GLY A 108 -17.78 15.58 -1.18
C GLY A 108 -16.27 15.76 -1.27
N SER A 109 -15.46 14.83 -0.75
CA SER A 109 -14.01 14.81 -1.00
C SER A 109 -13.71 14.58 -2.48
N ASP A 110 -12.66 15.23 -3.00
CA ASP A 110 -12.16 14.99 -4.35
C ASP A 110 -11.14 13.83 -4.42
N ALA A 111 -11.02 13.05 -3.36
CA ALA A 111 -10.15 11.89 -3.32
C ALA A 111 -10.60 10.79 -4.30
N VAL A 112 -9.62 10.15 -4.95
CA VAL A 112 -9.83 9.12 -5.97
C VAL A 112 -8.71 8.10 -5.94
N ALA A 113 -9.02 6.83 -6.22
CA ALA A 113 -8.03 5.77 -6.38
C ALA A 113 -7.33 5.85 -7.73
N ILE A 114 -6.02 5.60 -7.75
CA ILE A 114 -5.21 5.59 -8.98
C ILE A 114 -4.55 4.23 -9.27
N ASP A 115 -4.48 3.35 -8.28
CA ASP A 115 -3.98 1.99 -8.40
C ASP A 115 -4.55 1.09 -7.30
N THR A 116 -4.26 -0.21 -7.39
CA THR A 116 -4.55 -1.21 -6.35
C THR A 116 -3.28 -1.59 -5.62
N GLU A 117 -3.31 -1.57 -4.30
CA GLU A 117 -2.22 -2.12 -3.49
C GLU A 117 -2.52 -3.55 -3.02
N PHE A 118 -3.75 -3.82 -2.56
CA PHE A 118 -4.18 -5.17 -2.17
C PHE A 118 -5.62 -5.41 -2.62
N LYS A 119 -5.87 -6.60 -3.16
CA LYS A 119 -7.19 -7.04 -3.62
C LYS A 119 -8.01 -7.60 -2.46
N ASN A 120 -7.59 -8.72 -1.89
CA ASN A 120 -8.30 -9.38 -0.81
C ASN A 120 -7.60 -9.22 0.54
N PRO A 121 -8.32 -8.81 1.60
CA PRO A 121 -7.76 -8.81 2.94
C PRO A 121 -7.67 -10.25 3.47
N VAL A 122 -6.50 -10.64 3.95
CA VAL A 122 -6.32 -11.90 4.68
C VAL A 122 -6.06 -11.57 6.14
N TYR A 123 -7.11 -11.59 6.94
CA TYR A 123 -7.04 -11.37 8.38
C TYR A 123 -7.52 -12.61 9.10
N SER A 124 -6.84 -12.95 10.19
CA SER A 124 -7.12 -14.11 11.02
C SER A 124 -7.93 -13.72 12.26
N LEU A 125 -8.99 -14.46 12.56
CA LEU A 125 -9.66 -14.40 13.84
C LEU A 125 -8.90 -15.29 14.82
N ILE A 126 -8.17 -14.67 15.71
CA ILE A 126 -7.33 -15.32 16.72
C ILE A 126 -8.00 -15.21 18.08
N ALA A 127 -8.09 -16.34 18.80
CA ALA A 127 -8.74 -16.43 20.08
C ALA A 127 -7.83 -17.00 21.17
N LYS A 128 -8.20 -16.81 22.43
CA LYS A 128 -7.55 -17.45 23.59
C LYS A 128 -7.54 -18.98 23.42
N PRO A 129 -6.57 -19.70 24.01
CA PRO A 129 -6.41 -21.16 23.80
C PRO A 129 -7.63 -22.01 24.22
N GLU A 130 -8.40 -21.55 25.20
CA GLU A 130 -9.63 -22.21 25.67
C GLU A 130 -10.82 -22.09 24.70
N ILE A 131 -10.82 -21.10 23.79
CA ILE A 131 -11.84 -20.88 22.77
C ILE A 131 -11.45 -21.73 21.54
N LYS A 132 -12.15 -22.83 21.32
CA LYS A 132 -11.79 -23.84 20.30
C LYS A 132 -12.62 -23.73 19.04
N THR A 133 -13.83 -23.19 19.14
CA THR A 133 -14.81 -23.11 18.05
C THR A 133 -15.44 -21.72 18.00
N PHE A 134 -16.09 -21.41 16.89
CA PHE A 134 -16.88 -20.18 16.78
C PHE A 134 -17.99 -20.11 17.83
N ALA A 135 -18.61 -21.24 18.17
CA ALA A 135 -19.70 -21.30 19.17
C ALA A 135 -19.25 -20.81 20.56
N ASP A 136 -17.97 -21.00 20.90
CA ASP A 136 -17.39 -20.56 22.17
C ASP A 136 -17.26 -19.03 22.27
N LEU A 137 -17.46 -18.31 21.16
CA LEU A 137 -17.46 -16.84 21.14
C LEU A 137 -18.79 -16.21 21.58
N LYS A 138 -19.83 -16.99 21.86
CA LYS A 138 -21.08 -16.45 22.41
C LYS A 138 -20.82 -15.74 23.73
N SER A 139 -21.35 -14.50 23.82
CA SER A 139 -21.16 -13.60 24.98
C SER A 139 -19.70 -13.21 25.28
N LYS A 140 -18.79 -13.42 24.35
CA LYS A 140 -17.38 -13.06 24.46
C LYS A 140 -17.10 -11.69 23.87
N LEU A 141 -15.94 -11.12 24.22
CA LEU A 141 -15.47 -9.83 23.72
C LEU A 141 -14.53 -10.03 22.52
N VAL A 142 -14.95 -9.57 21.35
CA VAL A 142 -14.20 -9.69 20.10
C VAL A 142 -13.63 -8.32 19.70
N GLY A 143 -12.31 -8.22 19.55
CA GLY A 143 -11.63 -7.01 19.10
C GLY A 143 -11.65 -6.91 17.57
N LEU A 144 -12.32 -5.89 17.03
CA LEU A 144 -12.36 -5.57 15.59
C LEU A 144 -11.54 -4.31 15.29
N ALA A 145 -11.22 -4.10 13.99
CA ALA A 145 -10.39 -3.00 13.53
C ALA A 145 -11.10 -1.64 13.60
N ASP A 146 -12.38 -1.64 13.30
CA ASP A 146 -13.26 -0.47 13.15
C ASP A 146 -14.71 -0.93 13.08
N GLU A 147 -15.66 -0.02 12.85
CA GLU A 147 -17.07 -0.38 12.72
C GLU A 147 -17.48 -0.71 11.29
N SER A 148 -16.77 -0.20 10.28
CA SER A 148 -17.32 -0.08 8.92
C SER A 148 -16.32 -0.31 7.79
N GLY A 149 -15.08 -0.69 8.08
CA GLY A 149 -14.07 -1.04 7.08
C GLY A 149 -14.23 -2.46 6.56
N THR A 150 -13.58 -2.75 5.44
CA THR A 150 -13.63 -4.06 4.77
C THR A 150 -13.30 -5.23 5.72
N ILE A 151 -12.28 -5.06 6.58
CA ILE A 151 -11.86 -6.09 7.55
C ILE A 151 -13.01 -6.45 8.47
N SER A 152 -13.63 -5.45 9.08
CA SER A 152 -14.70 -5.65 10.08
C SER A 152 -15.98 -6.17 9.44
N ILE A 153 -16.31 -5.72 8.24
CA ILE A 153 -17.46 -6.26 7.47
C ILE A 153 -17.20 -7.73 7.12
N SER A 154 -16.03 -8.06 6.58
CA SER A 154 -15.67 -9.44 6.20
C SER A 154 -15.67 -10.35 7.42
N MET A 155 -15.15 -9.88 8.57
CA MET A 155 -15.11 -10.66 9.78
C MET A 155 -16.51 -10.88 10.38
N ARG A 156 -17.39 -9.87 10.34
CA ARG A 156 -18.79 -10.04 10.74
C ARG A 156 -19.53 -11.06 9.86
N LYS A 157 -19.26 -11.06 8.54
CA LYS A 157 -19.79 -12.08 7.62
C LYS A 157 -19.27 -13.47 7.97
N LEU A 158 -17.98 -13.62 8.31
CA LEU A 158 -17.41 -14.87 8.77
C LEU A 158 -18.10 -15.37 10.04
N LEU A 159 -18.25 -14.52 11.03
CA LEU A 159 -18.93 -14.85 12.30
C LEU A 159 -20.39 -15.25 12.05
N ALA A 160 -21.13 -14.51 11.22
CA ALA A 160 -22.50 -14.82 10.86
C ALA A 160 -22.64 -16.15 10.13
N ALA A 161 -21.71 -16.49 9.20
CA ALA A 161 -21.68 -17.78 8.53
C ALA A 161 -21.51 -18.97 9.48
N HIS A 162 -20.97 -18.70 10.68
CA HIS A 162 -20.85 -19.68 11.77
C HIS A 162 -21.90 -19.53 12.88
N GLY A 163 -23.01 -18.84 12.58
CA GLY A 163 -24.16 -18.68 13.49
C GLY A 163 -23.96 -17.68 14.63
N LEU A 164 -23.04 -16.73 14.46
CA LEU A 164 -22.78 -15.64 15.39
C LEU A 164 -23.23 -14.31 14.79
N ASP A 165 -24.52 -14.02 14.88
CA ASP A 165 -25.08 -12.75 14.44
C ASP A 165 -24.72 -11.58 15.37
N ALA A 166 -25.03 -10.36 14.92
CA ALA A 166 -24.90 -9.15 15.72
C ALA A 166 -25.67 -9.30 17.05
N GLY A 167 -24.96 -9.08 18.17
CA GLY A 167 -25.53 -9.30 19.51
C GLY A 167 -25.18 -10.67 20.13
N SER A 168 -24.70 -11.64 19.37
CA SER A 168 -24.20 -12.91 19.92
C SER A 168 -22.89 -12.74 20.70
N PHE A 169 -22.14 -11.68 20.44
CA PHE A 169 -20.87 -11.32 21.08
C PHE A 169 -20.78 -9.80 21.26
N THR A 170 -19.87 -9.33 22.09
CA THR A 170 -19.59 -7.90 22.27
C THR A 170 -18.41 -7.49 21.42
N VAL A 171 -18.47 -6.31 20.80
CA VAL A 171 -17.37 -5.76 19.98
C VAL A 171 -16.61 -4.71 20.78
N LYS A 172 -15.28 -4.81 20.76
CA LYS A 172 -14.35 -3.74 21.15
C LYS A 172 -13.62 -3.26 19.91
N VAL A 173 -13.68 -1.98 19.60
CA VAL A 173 -12.91 -1.41 18.49
C VAL A 173 -11.49 -1.11 18.98
N GLU A 174 -10.51 -1.70 18.33
CA GLU A 174 -9.08 -1.51 18.60
C GLU A 174 -8.35 -1.27 17.27
N GLU A 175 -7.98 -0.03 17.02
CA GLU A 175 -7.34 0.36 15.77
C GLU A 175 -5.92 -0.20 15.65
N GLY A 176 -5.66 -0.86 14.52
CA GLY A 176 -4.38 -1.46 14.21
C GLY A 176 -4.16 -2.84 14.85
N THR A 177 -3.48 -3.71 14.12
CA THR A 177 -3.16 -5.07 14.59
C THR A 177 -2.39 -5.10 15.92
N PRO A 178 -1.40 -4.21 16.17
CA PRO A 178 -0.69 -4.21 17.46
C PRO A 178 -1.59 -3.93 18.66
N ALA A 179 -2.57 -3.03 18.54
CA ALA A 179 -3.51 -2.73 19.63
C ALA A 179 -4.40 -3.94 19.93
N ARG A 180 -4.96 -4.57 18.89
CA ARG A 180 -5.76 -5.80 19.02
C ARG A 180 -4.96 -6.95 19.62
N TRP A 181 -3.72 -7.13 19.17
CA TRP A 181 -2.83 -8.13 19.76
C TRP A 181 -2.57 -7.89 21.24
N ASN A 182 -2.35 -6.65 21.65
CA ASN A 182 -2.20 -6.29 23.06
C ASN A 182 -3.49 -6.54 23.86
N CYS A 183 -4.68 -6.25 23.29
CA CYS A 183 -5.96 -6.54 23.91
C CYS A 183 -6.09 -8.04 24.25
N LEU A 184 -5.76 -8.91 23.29
CA LEU A 184 -5.80 -10.36 23.49
C LEU A 184 -4.80 -10.84 24.55
N ARG A 185 -3.53 -10.41 24.45
CA ARG A 185 -2.47 -10.81 25.40
C ARG A 185 -2.73 -10.38 26.84
N ARG A 186 -3.36 -9.22 27.03
CA ARG A 186 -3.74 -8.74 28.38
C ARG A 186 -5.01 -9.40 28.91
N GLY A 187 -5.65 -10.26 28.13
CA GLY A 187 -6.91 -10.89 28.49
C GLY A 187 -8.13 -9.96 28.43
N GLU A 188 -7.97 -8.75 27.92
CA GLU A 188 -9.02 -7.75 27.76
C GLU A 188 -9.97 -8.07 26.61
N CYS A 189 -9.51 -8.85 25.61
CA CYS A 189 -10.33 -9.43 24.55
C CYS A 189 -10.25 -10.95 24.62
N ASP A 190 -11.31 -11.65 24.24
CA ASP A 190 -11.35 -13.10 24.15
C ASP A 190 -10.91 -13.61 22.78
N ALA A 191 -11.20 -12.85 21.72
CA ALA A 191 -10.70 -13.05 20.39
C ALA A 191 -10.45 -11.70 19.72
N VAL A 192 -9.56 -11.67 18.73
CA VAL A 192 -9.20 -10.46 17.97
C VAL A 192 -8.93 -10.78 16.51
N VAL A 193 -9.05 -9.77 15.66
CA VAL A 193 -8.69 -9.84 14.25
C VAL A 193 -7.23 -9.37 14.08
N LEU A 194 -6.35 -10.24 13.61
CA LEU A 194 -4.94 -9.94 13.38
C LEU A 194 -4.57 -10.08 11.90
N GLY A 195 -3.76 -9.13 11.43
CA GLY A 195 -3.05 -9.24 10.16
C GLY A 195 -1.67 -9.89 10.34
N GLN A 196 -0.98 -10.12 9.21
CA GLN A 196 0.37 -10.70 9.18
C GLN A 196 1.43 -9.63 9.50
N PRO A 197 2.49 -10.03 10.19
CA PRO A 197 2.83 -11.38 10.65
C PRO A 197 2.30 -11.74 12.05
N GLN A 198 1.58 -10.82 12.73
CA GLN A 198 1.18 -10.98 14.13
C GLN A 198 0.21 -12.15 14.36
N ASP A 199 -0.62 -12.52 13.37
CA ASP A 199 -1.46 -13.71 13.48
C ASP A 199 -0.64 -15.01 13.52
N LEU A 200 0.42 -15.11 12.72
CA LEU A 200 1.32 -16.27 12.73
C LEU A 200 2.12 -16.34 14.02
N GLN A 201 2.59 -15.20 14.55
CA GLN A 201 3.22 -15.13 15.85
C GLN A 201 2.27 -15.60 16.96
N ALA A 202 1.01 -15.13 16.94
CA ALA A 202 0.01 -15.54 17.91
C ALA A 202 -0.27 -17.05 17.86
N ILE A 203 -0.33 -17.64 16.67
CA ILE A 203 -0.49 -19.09 16.52
C ILE A 203 0.73 -19.84 17.09
N ALA A 204 1.94 -19.35 16.83
CA ALA A 204 3.16 -19.93 17.38
C ALA A 204 3.20 -19.82 18.91
N ASP A 205 2.63 -18.77 19.50
CA ASP A 205 2.49 -18.55 20.96
C ASP A 205 1.34 -19.38 21.59
N GLY A 206 0.66 -20.23 20.81
CA GLY A 206 -0.38 -21.14 21.28
C GLY A 206 -1.80 -20.60 21.26
N TYR A 207 -2.03 -19.40 20.72
CA TYR A 207 -3.38 -18.88 20.50
C TYR A 207 -4.08 -19.62 19.36
N ARG A 208 -5.39 -19.58 19.35
CA ARG A 208 -6.21 -20.39 18.43
C ARG A 208 -6.62 -19.59 17.19
N LEU A 209 -6.27 -20.07 16.01
CA LEU A 209 -6.90 -19.62 14.77
C LEU A 209 -8.31 -20.26 14.65
N LEU A 210 -9.36 -19.43 14.57
CA LEU A 210 -10.73 -19.88 14.33
C LEU A 210 -11.10 -19.88 12.86
N GLY A 211 -10.65 -18.86 12.10
CA GLY A 211 -10.89 -18.72 10.66
C GLY A 211 -10.27 -17.47 10.10
N ARG A 212 -10.40 -17.26 8.79
CA ARG A 212 -9.86 -16.09 8.07
C ARG A 212 -10.93 -15.34 7.28
N SER A 213 -10.76 -14.04 7.13
CA SER A 213 -11.70 -13.15 6.44
C SER A 213 -12.02 -13.58 5.01
N ASP A 214 -11.04 -14.13 4.29
CA ASP A 214 -11.17 -14.62 2.91
C ASP A 214 -11.98 -15.93 2.77
N GLU A 215 -12.36 -16.55 3.87
CA GLU A 215 -13.28 -17.69 3.88
C GLU A 215 -14.74 -17.24 3.68
N ALA A 216 -15.06 -16.01 4.00
CA ALA A 216 -16.42 -15.47 3.91
C ALA A 216 -16.61 -14.46 2.78
N VAL A 217 -15.53 -13.83 2.33
CA VAL A 217 -15.58 -12.80 1.29
C VAL A 217 -14.35 -12.91 0.40
N ALA A 218 -14.56 -12.91 -0.91
CA ALA A 218 -13.53 -12.92 -1.94
C ALA A 218 -13.81 -11.84 -3.00
N ASP A 219 -12.91 -11.69 -3.94
CA ASP A 219 -13.04 -10.83 -5.12
C ASP A 219 -13.30 -9.35 -4.76
N LEU A 220 -12.50 -8.83 -3.86
CA LEU A 220 -12.59 -7.45 -3.39
C LEU A 220 -11.51 -6.55 -4.02
N LEU A 221 -11.72 -5.25 -3.95
CA LEU A 221 -10.67 -4.23 -4.02
C LEU A 221 -10.46 -3.67 -2.61
N TYR A 222 -9.48 -4.20 -1.87
CA TYR A 222 -9.34 -3.91 -0.45
C TYR A 222 -8.67 -2.57 -0.20
N THR A 223 -7.44 -2.37 -0.69
CA THR A 223 -6.71 -1.11 -0.50
C THR A 223 -6.17 -0.57 -1.80
N VAL A 224 -6.10 0.75 -1.86
CA VAL A 224 -5.70 1.53 -3.02
C VAL A 224 -4.77 2.66 -2.62
N THR A 225 -4.00 3.16 -3.57
CA THR A 225 -3.41 4.49 -3.46
C THR A 225 -4.44 5.54 -3.85
N ALA A 226 -4.73 6.45 -2.93
CA ALA A 226 -5.63 7.57 -3.14
C ALA A 226 -4.87 8.89 -3.32
N VAL A 227 -5.41 9.76 -4.18
CA VAL A 227 -4.93 11.12 -4.44
C VAL A 227 -6.10 12.10 -4.45
N ARG A 228 -5.84 13.40 -4.25
CA ARG A 228 -6.82 14.45 -4.56
C ARG A 228 -6.82 14.73 -6.06
N ARG A 229 -7.98 14.70 -6.71
CA ARG A 229 -8.11 15.01 -8.16
C ARG A 229 -7.54 16.38 -8.52
N SER A 230 -7.78 17.39 -7.66
CA SER A 230 -7.29 18.75 -7.84
C SER A 230 -5.76 18.81 -7.85
N TRP A 231 -5.10 18.12 -6.93
CA TRP A 231 -3.64 18.02 -6.89
C TRP A 231 -3.08 17.20 -8.05
N ALA A 232 -3.69 16.07 -8.33
CA ALA A 232 -3.30 15.12 -9.37
C ALA A 232 -3.32 15.73 -10.78
N ALA A 233 -4.20 16.70 -11.04
CA ALA A 233 -4.28 17.39 -12.33
C ALA A 233 -2.99 18.14 -12.68
N ALA A 234 -2.26 18.68 -11.67
CA ALA A 234 -0.99 19.38 -11.86
C ALA A 234 0.24 18.44 -11.78
N HIS A 235 0.07 17.19 -11.32
CA HIS A 235 1.15 16.25 -11.03
C HIS A 235 1.01 14.92 -11.81
N ASN A 236 0.48 15.01 -13.02
CA ASN A 236 0.19 13.83 -13.84
C ASN A 236 1.43 12.97 -14.13
N ASN A 237 2.57 13.62 -14.40
CA ASN A 237 3.81 12.92 -14.72
C ASN A 237 4.36 12.15 -13.51
N GLU A 238 4.30 12.76 -12.32
CA GLU A 238 4.72 12.17 -11.06
C GLU A 238 3.89 10.92 -10.74
N LEU A 239 2.58 11.00 -10.92
CA LEU A 239 1.67 9.90 -10.64
C LEU A 239 1.83 8.74 -11.63
N VAL A 240 2.02 9.02 -12.92
CA VAL A 240 2.31 7.98 -13.92
C VAL A 240 3.60 7.24 -13.58
N ARG A 241 4.65 7.95 -13.17
CA ARG A 241 5.93 7.35 -12.74
C ARG A 241 5.76 6.54 -11.44
N PHE A 242 4.98 7.04 -10.49
CA PHE A 242 4.66 6.33 -9.25
C PHE A 242 3.97 5.00 -9.52
N VAL A 243 2.90 5.01 -10.32
CA VAL A 243 2.17 3.80 -10.72
C VAL A 243 3.08 2.81 -11.46
N ARG A 244 3.96 3.31 -12.35
CA ARG A 244 4.92 2.46 -13.08
C ARG A 244 5.92 1.79 -12.15
N ALA A 245 6.43 2.51 -11.14
CA ALA A 245 7.32 1.97 -10.12
C ALA A 245 6.61 0.90 -9.27
N LEU A 246 5.36 1.14 -8.85
CA LEU A 246 4.56 0.15 -8.14
C LEU A 246 4.27 -1.09 -8.99
N ALA A 247 3.91 -0.91 -10.26
CA ALA A 247 3.72 -2.03 -11.18
C ALA A 247 5.00 -2.88 -11.33
N ALA A 248 6.18 -2.24 -11.30
CA ALA A 248 7.46 -2.96 -11.27
C ALA A 248 7.68 -3.68 -9.95
N ALA A 249 7.28 -3.10 -8.81
CA ALA A 249 7.34 -3.75 -7.51
C ALA A 249 6.46 -5.01 -7.45
N PHE A 250 5.23 -4.96 -7.96
CA PHE A 250 4.37 -6.14 -8.02
C PHE A 250 4.93 -7.25 -8.91
N ARG A 251 5.54 -6.91 -10.06
CA ARG A 251 6.25 -7.90 -10.88
C ARG A 251 7.43 -8.52 -10.14
N PHE A 252 8.20 -7.71 -9.40
CA PHE A 252 9.30 -8.20 -8.58
C PHE A 252 8.80 -9.15 -7.49
N ILE A 253 7.72 -8.80 -6.79
CA ILE A 253 7.09 -9.62 -5.76
C ILE A 253 6.55 -10.93 -6.34
N GLY A 254 5.97 -10.90 -7.54
CA GLY A 254 5.41 -12.08 -8.22
C GLY A 254 6.46 -13.04 -8.79
N ASP A 255 7.70 -12.61 -8.95
CA ASP A 255 8.77 -13.44 -9.49
C ASP A 255 9.38 -14.34 -8.39
N ARG A 256 9.25 -15.65 -8.55
CA ARG A 256 9.79 -16.65 -7.61
C ARG A 256 11.30 -16.58 -7.41
N ALA A 257 12.03 -16.05 -8.39
CA ALA A 257 13.48 -15.83 -8.26
C ALA A 257 13.82 -14.82 -7.16
N ASN A 258 12.90 -13.91 -6.83
CA ASN A 258 13.08 -12.87 -5.82
C ASN A 258 12.58 -13.30 -4.42
N ARG A 259 12.23 -14.59 -4.23
CA ARG A 259 11.63 -15.05 -2.97
C ARG A 259 12.46 -14.67 -1.74
N GLN A 260 13.78 -14.91 -1.76
CA GLN A 260 14.64 -14.65 -0.60
C GLN A 260 14.78 -13.16 -0.30
N PRO A 261 15.07 -12.26 -1.27
CA PRO A 261 15.00 -10.82 -1.04
C PRO A 261 13.67 -10.34 -0.46
N ILE A 262 12.53 -10.87 -0.92
CA ILE A 262 11.21 -10.50 -0.43
C ILE A 262 11.02 -10.92 1.04
N ILE A 263 11.45 -12.14 1.41
CA ILE A 263 11.42 -12.62 2.80
C ILE A 263 12.21 -11.67 3.70
N GLN A 264 13.41 -11.23 3.28
CA GLN A 264 14.21 -10.28 4.04
C GLN A 264 13.53 -8.92 4.18
N ILE A 265 12.91 -8.41 3.10
CA ILE A 265 12.15 -7.16 3.16
C ILE A 265 10.98 -7.28 4.15
N ILE A 266 10.24 -8.38 4.13
CA ILE A 266 9.13 -8.61 5.07
C ILE A 266 9.68 -8.66 6.49
N ALA A 267 10.72 -9.47 6.75
CA ALA A 267 11.30 -9.64 8.08
C ALA A 267 11.76 -8.31 8.69
N GLU A 268 12.50 -7.51 7.91
CA GLU A 268 13.00 -6.19 8.35
C GLU A 268 11.87 -5.18 8.56
N THR A 269 10.89 -5.13 7.64
CA THR A 269 9.82 -4.13 7.68
C THR A 269 8.83 -4.41 8.83
N THR A 270 8.62 -5.68 9.15
CA THR A 270 7.63 -6.11 10.16
C THR A 270 8.26 -6.53 11.49
N ASP A 271 9.57 -6.40 11.63
CA ASP A 271 10.35 -6.79 12.82
C ASP A 271 10.03 -8.24 13.23
N THR A 272 10.16 -9.17 12.29
CA THR A 272 9.87 -10.59 12.52
C THR A 272 11.01 -11.49 12.02
N SER A 273 10.99 -12.79 12.38
CA SER A 273 11.97 -13.75 11.87
C SER A 273 11.74 -14.06 10.38
N GLU A 274 12.81 -14.45 9.66
CA GLU A 274 12.68 -14.89 8.27
C GLU A 274 11.74 -16.10 8.13
N THR A 275 11.63 -16.95 9.14
CA THR A 275 10.66 -18.07 9.15
C THR A 275 9.23 -17.57 9.07
N ILE A 276 8.84 -16.65 9.94
CA ILE A 276 7.50 -16.05 9.97
C ILE A 276 7.27 -15.21 8.69
N ALA A 277 8.29 -14.51 8.21
CA ALA A 277 8.22 -13.77 6.95
C ALA A 277 7.98 -14.69 5.75
N ALA A 278 8.64 -15.86 5.70
CA ALA A 278 8.42 -16.88 4.68
C ALA A 278 7.01 -17.46 4.72
N GLU A 279 6.50 -17.79 5.91
CA GLU A 279 5.13 -18.26 6.09
C GLU A 279 4.09 -17.19 5.68
N THR A 280 4.36 -15.92 5.99
CA THR A 280 3.54 -14.78 5.57
C THR A 280 3.49 -14.70 4.04
N LEU A 281 4.64 -14.78 3.39
CA LEU A 281 4.74 -14.75 1.92
C LEU A 281 3.98 -15.93 1.31
N ASP A 282 4.16 -17.14 1.84
CA ASP A 282 3.47 -18.34 1.36
C ASP A 282 1.94 -18.24 1.52
N LEU A 283 1.48 -17.63 2.61
CA LEU A 283 0.06 -17.37 2.82
C LEU A 283 -0.52 -16.46 1.73
N PHE A 284 0.21 -15.40 1.35
CA PHE A 284 -0.22 -14.44 0.33
C PHE A 284 -0.19 -15.00 -1.09
N PHE A 285 0.73 -15.91 -1.39
CA PHE A 285 0.85 -16.53 -2.72
C PHE A 285 0.01 -17.80 -2.91
N GLN A 286 -0.89 -18.14 -1.98
CA GLN A 286 -1.88 -19.18 -2.25
C GLN A 286 -2.85 -18.71 -3.35
N ALA A 287 -2.87 -19.41 -4.48
CA ALA A 287 -3.57 -19.01 -5.70
C ALA A 287 -5.06 -18.66 -5.47
N LYS A 288 -5.71 -19.38 -4.56
CA LYS A 288 -7.14 -19.15 -4.22
C LYS A 288 -7.41 -17.83 -3.49
N ARG A 289 -6.37 -17.16 -2.97
CA ARG A 289 -6.53 -15.94 -2.15
C ARG A 289 -6.52 -14.66 -2.95
N ASP A 290 -5.80 -14.65 -4.08
CA ASP A 290 -5.67 -13.50 -4.99
C ASP A 290 -5.47 -12.16 -4.25
N VAL A 291 -4.47 -12.12 -3.36
CA VAL A 291 -4.26 -11.00 -2.43
C VAL A 291 -3.64 -9.79 -3.11
N LEU A 292 -2.69 -10.02 -4.02
CA LEU A 292 -1.91 -8.96 -4.66
C LEU A 292 -2.33 -8.78 -6.13
N PRO A 293 -2.41 -7.55 -6.61
CA PRO A 293 -2.54 -7.30 -8.04
C PRO A 293 -1.26 -7.77 -8.76
N LYS A 294 -1.36 -8.07 -10.04
CA LYS A 294 -0.19 -8.45 -10.85
C LYS A 294 0.69 -7.26 -11.20
N ARG A 295 0.10 -6.11 -11.40
CA ARG A 295 0.74 -4.90 -11.91
C ARG A 295 0.10 -3.61 -11.38
N ALA A 296 -0.50 -3.61 -10.20
CA ALA A 296 -1.25 -2.49 -9.62
C ALA A 296 -2.59 -2.17 -10.31
N GLU A 297 -3.08 -3.05 -11.20
CA GLU A 297 -4.35 -2.88 -11.91
C GLU A 297 -5.56 -2.75 -10.97
N ILE A 298 -6.51 -1.87 -11.31
CA ILE A 298 -7.77 -1.70 -10.57
C ILE A 298 -8.81 -2.68 -11.09
N ASP A 299 -9.35 -3.48 -10.18
CA ASP A 299 -10.49 -4.37 -10.41
C ASP A 299 -11.80 -3.63 -10.07
N LEU A 300 -12.48 -3.11 -11.11
CA LEU A 300 -13.77 -2.42 -10.95
C LEU A 300 -14.87 -3.35 -10.40
N ALA A 301 -14.84 -4.63 -10.75
CA ALA A 301 -15.80 -5.59 -10.24
C ALA A 301 -15.59 -5.82 -8.73
N GLY A 302 -14.34 -5.96 -8.30
CA GLY A 302 -13.98 -6.04 -6.88
C GLY A 302 -14.35 -4.76 -6.10
N LEU A 303 -14.20 -3.58 -6.70
CA LEU A 303 -14.65 -2.33 -6.09
C LEU A 303 -16.19 -2.26 -5.99
N GLN A 304 -16.91 -2.72 -7.03
CA GLN A 304 -18.37 -2.78 -7.01
C GLN A 304 -18.86 -3.76 -5.94
N GLN A 305 -18.14 -4.85 -5.70
CA GLN A 305 -18.43 -5.79 -4.62
C GLN A 305 -18.28 -5.14 -3.23
N VAL A 306 -17.23 -4.33 -3.03
CA VAL A 306 -17.08 -3.54 -1.79
C VAL A 306 -18.25 -2.57 -1.60
N ILE A 307 -18.69 -1.89 -2.66
CA ILE A 307 -19.84 -0.97 -2.63
C ILE A 307 -21.11 -1.74 -2.24
N ALA A 308 -21.34 -2.93 -2.81
CA ALA A 308 -22.47 -3.79 -2.47
C ALA A 308 -22.45 -4.19 -0.99
N MET A 309 -21.31 -4.65 -0.48
CA MET A 309 -21.11 -5.00 0.93
C MET A 309 -21.37 -3.81 1.87
N MET A 310 -20.97 -2.60 1.49
CA MET A 310 -21.27 -1.38 2.25
C MET A 310 -22.77 -1.07 2.25
N GLY A 311 -23.46 -1.32 1.13
CA GLY A 311 -24.92 -1.21 1.05
C GLY A 311 -25.64 -2.19 1.98
N GLU A 312 -25.25 -3.48 1.94
CA GLU A 312 -25.78 -4.53 2.83
C GLU A 312 -25.54 -4.22 4.32
N ALA A 313 -24.37 -3.60 4.63
CA ALA A 313 -24.07 -3.16 6.00
C ALA A 313 -24.76 -1.84 6.41
N GLY A 314 -25.61 -1.25 5.53
CA GLY A 314 -26.31 0.01 5.82
C GLY A 314 -25.42 1.27 5.79
N LEU A 315 -24.20 1.16 5.28
CA LEU A 315 -23.23 2.26 5.20
C LEU A 315 -23.43 3.15 3.97
N LEU A 316 -24.10 2.63 2.95
CA LEU A 316 -24.51 3.35 1.74
C LEU A 316 -26.00 3.19 1.51
N ARG A 317 -26.65 4.25 1.02
CA ARG A 317 -28.07 4.26 0.66
C ARG A 317 -28.26 3.92 -0.82
N SER A 318 -29.35 3.21 -1.14
CA SER A 318 -29.76 3.00 -2.54
C SER A 318 -30.25 4.29 -3.20
N PRO A 319 -30.00 4.48 -4.53
CA PRO A 319 -29.25 3.58 -5.39
C PRO A 319 -27.76 3.62 -5.09
N LEU A 320 -27.11 2.46 -5.12
CA LEU A 320 -25.66 2.37 -4.87
C LEU A 320 -24.86 3.02 -6.03
N PRO A 321 -23.75 3.70 -5.72
CA PRO A 321 -22.93 4.33 -6.74
C PRO A 321 -22.20 3.29 -7.59
N GLN A 322 -21.77 3.67 -8.80
CA GLN A 322 -20.93 2.86 -9.66
C GLN A 322 -19.44 3.01 -9.28
N ALA A 323 -18.67 1.94 -9.44
CA ALA A 323 -17.25 1.88 -9.06
C ALA A 323 -16.40 2.95 -9.75
N GLU A 324 -16.68 3.27 -11.01
CA GLU A 324 -15.97 4.25 -11.83
C GLU A 324 -15.95 5.65 -11.22
N ARG A 325 -16.90 5.98 -10.37
CA ARG A 325 -16.94 7.25 -9.64
C ARG A 325 -15.70 7.47 -8.76
N PHE A 326 -15.13 6.39 -8.23
CA PHE A 326 -14.10 6.41 -7.19
C PHE A 326 -12.68 6.18 -7.71
N VAL A 327 -12.51 6.02 -9.02
CA VAL A 327 -11.22 5.73 -9.66
C VAL A 327 -10.85 6.75 -10.73
N ASP A 328 -9.54 6.87 -11.02
CA ASP A 328 -9.02 7.58 -12.19
C ASP A 328 -7.99 6.69 -12.90
N LEU A 329 -8.45 5.94 -13.88
CA LEU A 329 -7.67 4.92 -14.60
C LEU A 329 -6.61 5.49 -15.54
N LYS A 330 -6.63 6.81 -15.84
CA LYS A 330 -5.69 7.42 -16.80
C LYS A 330 -4.23 7.22 -16.41
N TYR A 331 -3.91 7.14 -15.11
CA TYR A 331 -2.54 6.93 -14.64
C TYR A 331 -2.05 5.51 -14.89
N LEU A 332 -2.93 4.52 -14.74
CA LEU A 332 -2.65 3.11 -15.08
C LEU A 332 -2.41 2.96 -16.57
N HIS A 333 -3.31 3.51 -17.41
CA HIS A 333 -3.18 3.47 -18.86
C HIS A 333 -1.88 4.15 -19.33
N ALA A 334 -1.59 5.36 -18.81
CA ALA A 334 -0.35 6.08 -19.13
C ALA A 334 0.92 5.39 -18.61
N ALA A 335 0.81 4.59 -17.56
CA ALA A 335 1.91 3.76 -17.04
C ALA A 335 2.10 2.44 -17.81
N GLY A 336 1.20 2.10 -18.75
CA GLY A 336 1.19 0.82 -19.48
C GLY A 336 0.76 -0.35 -18.61
N VAL A 337 -0.13 -0.08 -17.65
CA VAL A 337 -0.76 -1.07 -16.78
C VAL A 337 -2.20 -1.25 -17.27
N GLU A 338 -2.49 -2.38 -17.88
CA GLU A 338 -3.82 -2.78 -18.37
C GLU A 338 -4.20 -4.15 -17.79
#